data_aff4e2e40fe217e97ee7344fcd2c2ab2
#
_entry.id   aff4e2e40fe217e97ee7344fcd2c2ab2
#
_cell.length_a   1.000
_cell.length_b   1.000
_cell.length_c   1.000
_cell.angle_alpha   90.00
_cell.angle_beta   90.00
_cell.angle_gamma   90.00
#
_symmetry.space_group_name_H-M   'P 1'
#
loop_
_entity.id
_entity.type
_entity.pdbx_description
1 polymer ?
#
loop_
_entity_poly.entity_id
_entity_poly.type
_entity_poly.pdbx_seq_one_letter_code
_entity_poly.pdbx_strand_id
1 'polypeptide(L)'
;MKTLKWNFEAPRKEFVDQLKMQLEPCVNRTLLTQMFHDDFKQHINAITTLQKAVDDASDAVISNIDLILRWLTLRFFETNPTVIVKAIEFMQSLFNMLASRNHQLVDFDASAFIPYFIQKLGDPKDPIRKGFKQIVKQISPVYPPAKVFNYLISGLA
;
A
#
# COMPACT_ATOMS: atom_id res chain seq x y z
N MET A 1 18.97 -11.65 10.87
CA MET A 1 17.65 -12.28 10.65
C MET A 1 17.28 -12.23 9.17
N LYS A 2 16.86 -13.36 8.63
CA LYS A 2 16.51 -13.44 7.21
C LYS A 2 15.18 -12.74 6.96
N THR A 3 15.17 -11.77 6.04
CA THR A 3 13.94 -11.06 5.65
C THR A 3 13.06 -11.95 4.79
N LEU A 4 11.80 -12.08 5.17
CA LEU A 4 10.81 -12.84 4.39
C LEU A 4 10.51 -12.11 3.08
N LYS A 5 10.41 -12.87 2.00
CA LYS A 5 9.93 -12.33 0.73
C LYS A 5 8.44 -12.02 0.86
N TRP A 6 8.04 -10.80 0.48
CA TRP A 6 6.65 -10.36 0.61
C TRP A 6 5.79 -11.00 -0.48
N ASN A 7 5.34 -12.23 -0.19
CA ASN A 7 4.53 -13.03 -1.12
C ASN A 7 3.64 -13.97 -0.32
N PHE A 8 2.32 -13.81 -0.44
CA PHE A 8 1.33 -14.64 0.26
C PHE A 8 -0.01 -14.56 -0.47
N GLU A 9 -0.83 -15.61 -0.35
CA GLU A 9 -2.20 -15.64 -0.88
C GLU A 9 -3.17 -14.90 0.04
N ALA A 10 -2.91 -14.97 1.34
CA ALA A 10 -3.64 -14.26 2.39
C ALA A 10 -2.65 -13.85 3.48
N PRO A 11 -2.92 -12.76 4.23
CA PRO A 11 -2.00 -12.31 5.26
C PRO A 11 -1.71 -13.39 6.30
N ARG A 12 -0.44 -13.57 6.64
CA ARG A 12 0.02 -14.54 7.63
C ARG A 12 0.74 -13.78 8.74
N LYS A 13 0.60 -14.32 9.96
CA LYS A 13 1.13 -13.66 11.16
C LYS A 13 2.62 -13.34 11.05
N GLU A 14 3.42 -14.21 10.48
CA GLU A 14 4.86 -14.02 10.35
C GLU A 14 5.21 -12.78 9.52
N PHE A 15 4.44 -12.52 8.45
CA PHE A 15 4.63 -11.31 7.61
C PHE A 15 4.21 -10.06 8.36
N VAL A 16 3.07 -10.13 9.07
CA VAL A 16 2.55 -9.00 9.84
C VAL A 16 3.52 -8.63 10.97
N ASP A 17 4.00 -9.62 11.71
CA ASP A 17 4.93 -9.40 12.82
C ASP A 17 6.26 -8.80 12.32
N GLN A 18 6.79 -9.30 11.20
CA GLN A 18 8.00 -8.75 10.59
C GLN A 18 7.81 -7.30 10.19
N LEU A 19 6.70 -6.98 9.53
CA LEU A 19 6.41 -5.61 9.10
C LEU A 19 6.30 -4.68 10.29
N LYS A 20 5.64 -5.13 11.36
CA LYS A 20 5.51 -4.35 12.59
C LYS A 20 6.89 -4.05 13.20
N MET A 21 7.77 -5.02 13.24
CA MET A 21 9.13 -4.83 13.73
C MET A 21 9.90 -3.82 12.88
N GLN A 22 9.73 -3.87 11.56
CA GLN A 22 10.39 -2.95 10.65
C GLN A 22 9.87 -1.53 10.78
N LEU A 23 8.58 -1.35 11.07
CA LEU A 23 7.95 -0.04 11.22
C LEU A 23 8.19 0.58 12.60
N GLU A 24 8.47 -0.23 13.61
CA GLU A 24 8.61 0.26 14.98
C GLU A 24 9.58 1.44 15.13
N PRO A 25 10.79 1.42 14.54
CA PRO A 25 11.69 2.58 14.64
C PRO A 25 11.32 3.75 13.73
N CYS A 26 10.37 3.56 12.81
CA CYS A 26 10.05 4.54 11.76
C CYS A 26 8.82 5.40 12.09
N VAL A 27 7.91 4.91 12.93
CA VAL A 27 6.65 5.60 13.26
C VAL A 27 6.49 5.72 14.77
N ASN A 28 5.66 6.68 15.22
CA ASN A 28 5.40 6.81 16.63
C ASN A 28 4.54 5.63 17.15
N ARG A 29 4.54 5.45 18.46
CA ARG A 29 3.87 4.31 19.08
C ARG A 29 2.36 4.31 18.84
N THR A 30 1.72 5.48 18.84
CA THR A 30 0.29 5.61 18.61
C THR A 30 -0.07 5.12 17.21
N LEU A 31 0.66 5.56 16.19
CA LEU A 31 0.44 5.13 14.82
C LEU A 31 0.68 3.64 14.66
N LEU A 32 1.78 3.13 15.22
CA LEU A 32 2.10 1.71 15.15
C LEU A 32 0.96 0.86 15.74
N THR A 33 0.44 1.25 16.89
CA THR A 33 -0.67 0.56 17.56
C THR A 33 -1.92 0.55 16.67
N GLN A 34 -2.24 1.68 16.03
CA GLN A 34 -3.38 1.78 15.13
C GLN A 34 -3.20 0.90 13.88
N MET A 35 -2.01 0.89 13.30
CA MET A 35 -1.73 0.14 12.07
C MET A 35 -1.92 -1.37 12.25
N PHE A 36 -1.63 -1.89 13.45
CA PHE A 36 -1.66 -3.33 13.73
C PHE A 36 -2.73 -3.72 14.75
N HIS A 37 -3.70 -2.85 14.97
CA HIS A 37 -4.85 -3.14 15.82
C HIS A 37 -5.83 -4.07 15.09
N ASP A 38 -6.61 -4.84 15.85
CA ASP A 38 -7.60 -5.75 15.27
C ASP A 38 -8.85 -5.03 14.78
N ASP A 39 -9.18 -3.87 15.35
CA ASP A 39 -10.37 -3.10 15.00
C ASP A 39 -10.14 -2.28 13.73
N PHE A 40 -11.01 -2.44 12.72
CA PHE A 40 -10.91 -1.72 11.46
C PHE A 40 -10.96 -0.19 11.63
N LYS A 41 -11.63 0.29 12.66
CA LYS A 41 -11.69 1.73 12.95
C LYS A 41 -10.30 2.31 13.23
N GLN A 42 -9.45 1.54 13.88
CA GLN A 42 -8.08 1.94 14.14
C GLN A 42 -7.25 1.96 12.85
N HIS A 43 -7.53 1.07 11.91
CA HIS A 43 -6.90 1.10 10.58
C HIS A 43 -7.28 2.37 9.83
N ILE A 44 -8.54 2.82 9.93
CA ILE A 44 -8.99 4.09 9.35
C ILE A 44 -8.24 5.26 9.99
N ASN A 45 -8.07 5.24 11.31
CA ASN A 45 -7.32 6.27 12.01
C ASN A 45 -5.86 6.31 11.56
N ALA A 46 -5.25 5.14 11.37
CA ALA A 46 -3.88 5.05 10.86
C ALA A 46 -3.78 5.64 9.45
N ILE A 47 -4.73 5.33 8.57
CA ILE A 47 -4.77 5.88 7.21
C ILE A 47 -4.90 7.39 7.25
N THR A 48 -5.76 7.92 8.12
CA THR A 48 -5.94 9.37 8.30
C THR A 48 -4.63 10.04 8.71
N THR A 49 -3.89 9.43 9.64
CA THR A 49 -2.60 9.93 10.08
C THR A 49 -1.58 9.91 8.94
N LEU A 50 -1.53 8.80 8.19
CA LEU A 50 -0.62 8.68 7.04
C LEU A 50 -0.99 9.67 5.93
N GLN A 51 -2.28 9.90 5.69
CA GLN A 51 -2.77 10.88 4.73
C GLN A 51 -2.27 12.29 5.06
N LYS A 52 -2.31 12.65 6.34
CA LYS A 52 -1.78 13.93 6.80
C LYS A 52 -0.28 14.00 6.62
N ALA A 53 0.42 12.90 6.87
CA ALA A 53 1.88 12.85 6.72
C ALA A 53 2.33 13.03 5.27
N VAL A 54 1.52 12.64 4.28
CA VAL A 54 1.82 12.89 2.86
C VAL A 54 2.04 14.38 2.60
N ASP A 55 1.27 15.24 3.26
CA ASP A 55 1.39 16.69 3.10
C ASP A 55 2.45 17.29 4.04
N ASP A 56 2.46 16.85 5.30
CA ASP A 56 3.26 17.49 6.36
C ASP A 56 4.67 16.90 6.52
N ALA A 57 4.87 15.65 6.10
CA ALA A 57 6.11 14.91 6.31
C ALA A 57 6.43 14.02 5.10
N SER A 58 6.33 14.58 3.89
CA SER A 58 6.51 13.83 2.65
C SER A 58 7.86 13.13 2.55
N ASP A 59 8.93 13.75 3.07
CA ASP A 59 10.26 13.12 3.06
C ASP A 59 10.30 11.85 3.90
N ALA A 60 9.66 11.85 5.07
CA ALA A 60 9.55 10.67 5.92
C ALA A 60 8.72 9.57 5.27
N VAL A 61 7.64 9.97 4.57
CA VAL A 61 6.79 9.02 3.83
C VAL A 61 7.61 8.36 2.72
N ILE A 62 8.35 9.13 1.96
CA ILE A 62 9.20 8.62 0.87
C ILE A 62 10.27 7.67 1.42
N SER A 63 10.90 8.04 2.55
CA SER A 63 11.94 7.22 3.17
C SER A 63 11.43 5.85 3.61
N ASN A 64 10.13 5.73 3.89
CA ASN A 64 9.50 4.52 4.37
C ASN A 64 8.48 3.95 3.38
N ILE A 65 8.58 4.32 2.10
CA ILE A 65 7.59 3.95 1.10
C ILE A 65 7.43 2.42 0.96
N ASP A 66 8.52 1.68 1.06
CA ASP A 66 8.50 0.23 0.97
C ASP A 66 7.62 -0.39 2.07
N LEU A 67 7.75 0.10 3.30
CA LEU A 67 6.97 -0.40 4.43
C LEU A 67 5.51 0.03 4.36
N ILE A 68 5.26 1.26 3.92
CA ILE A 68 3.89 1.79 3.73
C ILE A 68 3.15 0.98 2.67
N LEU A 69 3.80 0.70 1.54
CA LEU A 69 3.19 -0.09 0.47
C LEU A 69 2.85 -1.51 0.94
N ARG A 70 3.74 -2.15 1.71
CA ARG A 70 3.47 -3.48 2.28
C ARG A 70 2.28 -3.44 3.24
N TRP A 71 2.20 -2.42 4.09
CA TRP A 71 1.07 -2.27 5.00
C TRP A 71 -0.25 -2.11 4.24
N LEU A 72 -0.24 -1.35 3.14
CA LEU A 72 -1.41 -1.18 2.29
C LEU A 72 -1.88 -2.51 1.69
N THR A 73 -0.96 -3.39 1.29
CA THR A 73 -1.36 -4.70 0.75
C THR A 73 -2.15 -5.52 1.76
N LEU A 74 -1.84 -5.38 3.05
CA LEU A 74 -2.61 -6.03 4.10
C LEU A 74 -4.04 -5.50 4.17
N ARG A 75 -4.22 -4.19 3.90
CA ARG A 75 -5.56 -3.56 3.90
C ARG A 75 -6.40 -4.04 2.74
N PHE A 76 -5.80 -4.54 1.66
CA PHE A 76 -6.55 -5.08 0.52
C PHE A 76 -7.33 -6.34 0.88
N PHE A 77 -6.96 -7.02 1.97
CA PHE A 77 -7.66 -8.22 2.46
C PHE A 77 -8.72 -7.90 3.51
N GLU A 78 -8.98 -6.63 3.79
CA GLU A 78 -10.01 -6.22 4.74
C GLU A 78 -11.39 -6.59 4.23
N THR A 79 -12.24 -7.05 5.16
CA THR A 79 -13.64 -7.36 4.83
C THR A 79 -14.52 -6.12 4.84
N ASN A 80 -14.13 -5.09 5.59
CA ASN A 80 -14.90 -3.84 5.67
C ASN A 80 -14.55 -2.93 4.51
N PRO A 81 -15.53 -2.61 3.62
CA PRO A 81 -15.24 -1.79 2.44
C PRO A 81 -14.82 -0.36 2.77
N THR A 82 -15.19 0.16 3.95
CA THR A 82 -14.80 1.52 4.35
C THR A 82 -13.29 1.65 4.47
N VAL A 83 -12.60 0.63 5.00
CA VAL A 83 -11.14 0.63 5.10
C VAL A 83 -10.53 0.69 3.70
N ILE A 84 -11.05 -0.11 2.78
CA ILE A 84 -10.52 -0.17 1.41
C ILE A 84 -10.74 1.18 0.69
N VAL A 85 -11.90 1.80 0.87
CA VAL A 85 -12.18 3.12 0.27
C VAL A 85 -11.21 4.17 0.80
N LYS A 86 -10.96 4.16 2.11
CA LYS A 86 -9.99 5.09 2.72
C LYS A 86 -8.57 4.82 2.21
N ALA A 87 -8.21 3.56 2.05
CA ALA A 87 -6.91 3.19 1.47
C ALA A 87 -6.77 3.68 0.03
N ILE A 88 -7.84 3.61 -0.78
CA ILE A 88 -7.85 4.13 -2.14
C ILE A 88 -7.59 5.64 -2.14
N GLU A 89 -8.28 6.39 -1.30
CA GLU A 89 -8.10 7.84 -1.18
C GLU A 89 -6.64 8.18 -0.79
N PHE A 90 -6.10 7.43 0.16
CA PHE A 90 -4.72 7.60 0.58
C PHE A 90 -3.73 7.31 -0.54
N MET A 91 -3.94 6.20 -1.27
CA MET A 91 -3.06 5.84 -2.38
C MET A 91 -3.07 6.90 -3.47
N GLN A 92 -4.22 7.51 -3.76
CA GLN A 92 -4.30 8.60 -4.74
C GLN A 92 -3.41 9.77 -4.32
N SER A 93 -3.49 10.19 -3.07
CA SER A 93 -2.65 11.27 -2.53
C SER A 93 -1.17 10.88 -2.52
N LEU A 94 -0.89 9.63 -2.13
CA LEU A 94 0.48 9.11 -2.05
C LEU A 94 1.16 9.13 -3.41
N PHE A 95 0.52 8.56 -4.44
CA PHE A 95 1.11 8.50 -5.77
C PHE A 95 1.21 9.88 -6.42
N ASN A 96 0.25 10.77 -6.18
CA ASN A 96 0.33 12.15 -6.65
C ASN A 96 1.54 12.87 -6.03
N MET A 97 1.77 12.67 -4.73
CA MET A 97 2.93 13.24 -4.04
C MET A 97 4.24 12.69 -4.61
N LEU A 98 4.33 11.38 -4.80
CA LEU A 98 5.52 10.75 -5.37
C LEU A 98 5.82 11.30 -6.77
N ALA A 99 4.79 11.47 -7.60
CA ALA A 99 4.93 12.05 -8.93
C ALA A 99 5.42 13.50 -8.86
N SER A 100 4.85 14.31 -7.95
CA SER A 100 5.23 15.71 -7.79
C SER A 100 6.67 15.89 -7.30
N ARG A 101 7.18 14.89 -6.58
CA ARG A 101 8.55 14.88 -6.07
C ARG A 101 9.52 14.17 -7.03
N ASN A 102 9.05 13.75 -8.19
CA ASN A 102 9.83 13.00 -9.19
C ASN A 102 10.45 11.72 -8.60
N HIS A 103 9.77 11.11 -7.63
CA HIS A 103 10.22 9.88 -7.01
C HIS A 103 9.74 8.67 -7.81
N GLN A 104 10.68 7.83 -8.26
CA GLN A 104 10.37 6.59 -8.97
C GLN A 104 10.43 5.42 -7.99
N LEU A 105 9.46 4.49 -8.10
CA LEU A 105 9.51 3.26 -7.33
C LEU A 105 10.61 2.35 -7.88
N VAL A 106 11.36 1.75 -6.96
CA VAL A 106 12.33 0.72 -7.34
C VAL A 106 11.62 -0.62 -7.53
N ASP A 107 12.21 -1.51 -8.31
CA ASP A 107 11.59 -2.80 -8.64
C ASP A 107 11.30 -3.64 -7.38
N PHE A 108 12.16 -3.56 -6.38
CA PHE A 108 11.97 -4.27 -5.11
C PHE A 108 10.67 -3.84 -4.42
N ASP A 109 10.41 -2.54 -4.34
CA ASP A 109 9.19 -2.00 -3.71
C ASP A 109 7.96 -2.35 -4.54
N ALA A 110 8.05 -2.22 -5.86
CA ALA A 110 6.96 -2.56 -6.77
C ALA A 110 6.59 -4.04 -6.69
N SER A 111 7.57 -4.93 -6.56
CA SER A 111 7.32 -6.37 -6.48
C SER A 111 6.54 -6.77 -5.23
N ALA A 112 6.63 -5.98 -4.18
CA ALA A 112 5.89 -6.23 -2.94
C ALA A 112 4.45 -5.65 -2.98
N PHE A 113 4.15 -4.79 -3.94
CA PHE A 113 2.87 -4.05 -3.99
C PHE A 113 2.04 -4.39 -5.23
N ILE A 114 2.63 -4.32 -6.42
CA ILE A 114 1.89 -4.40 -7.69
C ILE A 114 1.10 -5.70 -7.84
N PRO A 115 1.63 -6.90 -7.49
CA PRO A 115 0.84 -8.14 -7.64
C PRO A 115 -0.48 -8.10 -6.85
N TYR A 116 -0.48 -7.51 -5.66
CA TYR A 116 -1.68 -7.40 -4.82
C TYR A 116 -2.62 -6.33 -5.35
N PHE A 117 -2.06 -5.22 -5.84
CA PHE A 117 -2.81 -4.13 -6.45
C PHE A 117 -3.60 -4.63 -7.68
N ILE A 118 -2.95 -5.41 -8.54
CA ILE A 118 -3.57 -5.94 -9.77
C ILE A 118 -4.80 -6.79 -9.45
N GLN A 119 -4.75 -7.59 -8.40
CA GLN A 119 -5.89 -8.42 -8.01
C GLN A 119 -7.14 -7.58 -7.73
N LYS A 120 -6.97 -6.36 -7.23
CA LYS A 120 -8.08 -5.45 -6.95
C LYS A 120 -8.70 -4.82 -8.19
N LEU A 121 -8.01 -4.85 -9.32
CA LEU A 121 -8.57 -4.39 -10.60
C LEU A 121 -9.72 -5.28 -11.07
N GLY A 122 -9.80 -6.50 -10.57
CA GLY A 122 -10.88 -7.44 -10.85
C GLY A 122 -11.87 -7.60 -9.70
N ASP A 123 -11.87 -6.70 -8.72
CA ASP A 123 -12.74 -6.82 -7.55
C ASP A 123 -14.23 -6.81 -7.99
N PRO A 124 -15.08 -7.69 -7.42
CA PRO A 124 -16.50 -7.74 -7.79
C PRO A 124 -17.29 -6.50 -7.39
N LYS A 125 -16.81 -5.74 -6.40
CA LYS A 125 -17.48 -4.50 -5.96
C LYS A 125 -17.07 -3.35 -6.87
N ASP A 126 -18.02 -2.76 -7.59
CA ASP A 126 -17.78 -1.69 -8.56
C ASP A 126 -17.01 -0.50 -8.00
N PRO A 127 -17.38 0.08 -6.83
CA PRO A 127 -16.65 1.24 -6.32
C PRO A 127 -15.17 0.95 -6.05
N ILE A 128 -14.87 -0.25 -5.56
CA ILE A 128 -13.49 -0.67 -5.28
C ILE A 128 -12.73 -0.86 -6.58
N ARG A 129 -13.30 -1.62 -7.52
CA ARG A 129 -12.69 -1.86 -8.83
C ARG A 129 -12.38 -0.55 -9.55
N LYS A 130 -13.35 0.37 -9.59
CA LYS A 130 -13.21 1.68 -10.26
C LYS A 130 -12.14 2.53 -9.59
N GLY A 131 -12.09 2.52 -8.26
CA GLY A 131 -11.08 3.26 -7.50
C GLY A 131 -9.66 2.78 -7.83
N PHE A 132 -9.44 1.48 -7.87
CA PHE A 132 -8.13 0.92 -8.24
C PHE A 132 -7.77 1.23 -9.69
N LYS A 133 -8.73 1.21 -10.61
CA LYS A 133 -8.49 1.56 -12.01
C LYS A 133 -8.02 3.01 -12.17
N GLN A 134 -8.56 3.93 -11.38
CA GLN A 134 -8.12 5.32 -11.40
C GLN A 134 -6.67 5.45 -10.92
N ILE A 135 -6.27 4.66 -9.93
CA ILE A 135 -4.92 4.69 -9.38
C ILE A 135 -3.89 4.24 -10.42
N VAL A 136 -4.25 3.36 -11.36
CA VAL A 136 -3.34 2.93 -12.43
C VAL A 136 -2.74 4.13 -13.16
N LYS A 137 -3.53 5.13 -13.45
CA LYS A 137 -3.07 6.35 -14.12
C LYS A 137 -2.09 7.14 -13.25
N GLN A 138 -2.27 7.10 -11.94
CA GLN A 138 -1.41 7.81 -10.99
C GLN A 138 -0.10 7.09 -10.73
N ILE A 139 -0.07 5.77 -10.90
CA ILE A 139 1.15 4.98 -10.79
C ILE A 139 2.08 5.22 -11.99
N SER A 140 1.51 5.48 -13.17
CA SER A 140 2.25 5.63 -14.41
C SER A 140 3.45 6.58 -14.33
N PRO A 141 3.35 7.77 -13.70
CA PRO A 141 4.50 8.66 -13.55
C PRO A 141 5.59 8.15 -12.60
N VAL A 142 5.28 7.20 -11.71
CA VAL A 142 6.20 6.73 -10.66
C VAL A 142 6.74 5.34 -10.90
N TYR A 143 6.11 4.56 -11.79
CA TYR A 143 6.57 3.23 -12.17
C TYR A 143 6.18 2.95 -13.61
N PRO A 144 7.12 2.50 -14.48
CA PRO A 144 6.86 2.40 -15.92
C PRO A 144 5.65 1.52 -16.25
N PRO A 145 4.72 1.99 -17.11
CA PRO A 145 3.54 1.21 -17.49
C PRO A 145 3.87 -0.17 -18.09
N ALA A 146 4.98 -0.27 -18.83
CA ALA A 146 5.42 -1.55 -19.41
C ALA A 146 5.69 -2.59 -18.31
N LYS A 147 6.26 -2.17 -17.18
CA LYS A 147 6.53 -3.07 -16.06
C LYS A 147 5.23 -3.49 -15.36
N VAL A 148 4.27 -2.57 -15.21
CA VAL A 148 2.94 -2.90 -14.68
C VAL A 148 2.25 -3.92 -15.59
N PHE A 149 2.34 -3.72 -16.90
CA PHE A 149 1.77 -4.62 -17.89
C PHE A 149 2.35 -6.03 -17.78
N ASN A 150 3.67 -6.14 -17.52
CA ASN A 150 4.32 -7.44 -17.31
C ASN A 150 3.72 -8.18 -16.12
N TYR A 151 3.40 -7.49 -15.03
CA TYR A 151 2.72 -8.09 -13.88
C TYR A 151 1.30 -8.56 -14.25
N LEU A 152 0.58 -7.79 -15.08
CA LEU A 152 -0.76 -8.17 -15.55
C LEU A 152 -0.70 -9.46 -16.36
N ILE A 153 0.25 -9.58 -17.29
CA ILE A 153 0.44 -10.78 -18.10
C ILE A 153 0.77 -11.97 -17.21
N SER A 154 1.67 -11.82 -16.26
CA SER A 154 2.04 -12.88 -15.31
C SER A 154 0.85 -13.35 -14.50
N GLY A 155 -0.05 -12.43 -14.14
CA GLY A 155 -1.27 -12.74 -13.40
C GLY A 155 -2.31 -13.49 -14.23
N LEU A 156 -2.21 -13.44 -15.55
CA LEU A 156 -3.10 -14.16 -16.45
C LEU A 156 -2.63 -15.59 -16.77
N ALA A 157 -1.38 -15.87 -16.48
CA ALA A 157 -0.78 -17.19 -16.71
C ALA A 157 -1.09 -18.21 -15.56
#